data_f14b715db96ff1e955a7e55d2d21ca11
#
_entry.id   f14b715db96ff1e955a7e55d2d21ca11
#
_cell.length_a   1.000
_cell.length_b   1.000
_cell.length_c   1.000
_cell.angle_alpha   90.00
_cell.angle_beta   90.00
_cell.angle_gamma   90.00
#
_symmetry.space_group_name_H-M   'P 1'
#
loop_
_entity.id
_entity.type
_entity.pdbx_description
1 polymer ?
#
loop_
_entity_poly.entity_id
_entity_poly.type
_entity_poly.pdbx_seq_one_letter_code
_entity_poly.pdbx_strand_id
1 'polypeptide(L)'
;MMGRFFDGQEKERNVIMAEKPVILTGDRPTGKLHIGHYVGSLKNRVEMQNTGKYTPFIMIADQQALTDNARDPEKIRKSLIEVALDYLAVGLDPAKSTIFVQSQIPALSELNLYYLNLVTVSRLERNPTVKAEIQQKNFERSIPAGFFTYPVSQAADITAFKASLVPVGDDQEPMLEQTREIVRSFNSIYGDVLVEPKGVFPPKGSGRIPGLDGNAKMSKSLGNAIYLSDDADTLRKKVMSMYTDPNHIHVEDPGQVEGNMVFTYLDIFDDDKDKVAELKAQYQHGGLGDVKIKRYLNEVLENVLGPIRQRREEFAKDIPAVYDMLKKGSEHANEVANQTLEEVRHAIGVDYFG
;
A
#
# COMPACT_ATOMS: atom_id res chain seq x y z
N MET A 1 -28.76 -5.29 -70.25
CA MET A 1 -28.37 -4.06 -69.57
C MET A 1 -28.48 -4.34 -68.11
N MET A 2 -27.45 -4.76 -67.49
CA MET A 2 -26.46 -4.13 -66.63
C MET A 2 -27.08 -3.35 -65.45
N GLY A 3 -26.90 -3.88 -64.28
CA GLY A 3 -27.06 -3.20 -63.01
C GLY A 3 -26.45 -4.06 -61.90
N ARG A 4 -25.11 -3.87 -61.67
CA ARG A 4 -24.41 -4.44 -60.54
C ARG A 4 -24.82 -3.70 -59.28
N PHE A 5 -25.39 -4.39 -58.32
CA PHE A 5 -25.48 -3.91 -56.94
C PHE A 5 -24.25 -4.33 -56.18
N PHE A 6 -23.51 -3.35 -55.68
CA PHE A 6 -22.40 -3.51 -54.76
C PHE A 6 -22.97 -3.84 -53.38
N ASP A 7 -22.69 -5.04 -52.92
CA ASP A 7 -22.96 -5.48 -51.59
C ASP A 7 -21.77 -5.00 -50.71
N GLY A 8 -21.98 -3.91 -49.98
CA GLY A 8 -21.05 -3.33 -49.05
C GLY A 8 -21.32 -3.90 -47.65
N GLN A 9 -20.77 -5.04 -47.36
CA GLN A 9 -20.72 -5.51 -45.95
C GLN A 9 -19.75 -4.61 -45.19
N GLU A 10 -20.29 -3.69 -44.42
CA GLU A 10 -19.60 -3.03 -43.32
C GLU A 10 -19.19 -4.12 -42.30
N LYS A 11 -17.93 -4.50 -42.34
CA LYS A 11 -17.29 -5.22 -41.23
C LYS A 11 -17.28 -4.26 -40.04
N GLU A 12 -18.24 -4.42 -39.12
CA GLU A 12 -18.13 -3.91 -37.79
C GLU A 12 -16.81 -4.46 -37.22
N ARG A 13 -15.80 -3.62 -37.16
CA ARG A 13 -14.61 -3.87 -36.36
C ARG A 13 -15.05 -3.82 -34.92
N ASN A 14 -15.31 -4.97 -34.32
CA ASN A 14 -15.30 -5.13 -32.88
C ASN A 14 -13.89 -4.71 -32.41
N VAL A 15 -13.78 -3.47 -31.98
CA VAL A 15 -12.62 -3.03 -31.20
C VAL A 15 -12.76 -3.75 -29.87
N ILE A 16 -12.07 -4.89 -29.75
CA ILE A 16 -11.85 -5.52 -28.45
C ILE A 16 -11.12 -4.46 -27.64
N MET A 17 -11.82 -3.77 -26.77
CA MET A 17 -11.18 -2.88 -25.79
C MET A 17 -10.27 -3.78 -24.96
N ALA A 18 -8.96 -3.60 -25.09
CA ALA A 18 -8.00 -4.32 -24.27
C ALA A 18 -8.39 -4.17 -22.81
N GLU A 19 -8.50 -5.29 -22.11
CA GLU A 19 -8.80 -5.27 -20.67
C GLU A 19 -7.79 -4.37 -19.95
N LYS A 20 -8.29 -3.53 -19.05
CA LYS A 20 -7.43 -2.62 -18.28
C LYS A 20 -6.48 -3.45 -17.40
N PRO A 21 -5.19 -3.06 -17.33
CA PRO A 21 -4.27 -3.73 -16.42
C PRO A 21 -4.81 -3.74 -14.99
N VAL A 22 -4.77 -4.90 -14.36
CA VAL A 22 -5.18 -5.08 -12.97
C VAL A 22 -4.06 -4.65 -12.03
N ILE A 23 -4.41 -3.85 -11.04
CA ILE A 23 -3.53 -3.46 -9.95
C ILE A 23 -3.97 -4.18 -8.69
N LEU A 24 -3.04 -4.81 -7.97
CA LEU A 24 -3.26 -5.23 -6.59
C LEU A 24 -2.34 -4.46 -5.66
N THR A 25 -2.91 -3.95 -4.59
CA THR A 25 -2.17 -3.33 -3.49
C THR A 25 -2.97 -3.46 -2.20
N GLY A 26 -2.35 -3.24 -1.05
CA GLY A 26 -3.06 -3.31 0.21
C GLY A 26 -2.16 -3.01 1.41
N ASP A 27 -2.77 -3.00 2.59
CA ASP A 27 -2.07 -2.81 3.86
C ASP A 27 -2.55 -3.82 4.89
N ARG A 28 -1.63 -4.23 5.79
CA ARG A 28 -1.97 -5.05 6.95
C ARG A 28 -2.67 -4.19 8.02
N PRO A 29 -3.83 -4.62 8.54
CA PRO A 29 -4.55 -3.88 9.58
C PRO A 29 -3.88 -4.07 10.96
N THR A 30 -2.73 -3.45 11.15
CA THR A 30 -1.95 -3.49 12.42
C THR A 30 -2.02 -2.19 13.20
N GLY A 31 -2.99 -1.34 12.91
CA GLY A 31 -3.23 -0.02 13.49
C GLY A 31 -3.54 1.02 12.41
N LYS A 32 -3.85 2.23 12.83
CA LYS A 32 -4.13 3.39 11.97
C LYS A 32 -2.98 3.65 10.98
N LEU A 33 -3.30 4.22 9.82
CA LEU A 33 -2.30 4.62 8.84
C LEU A 33 -1.73 6.02 9.19
N HIS A 34 -0.48 6.24 8.83
CA HIS A 34 0.23 7.50 9.07
C HIS A 34 0.66 8.16 7.76
N ILE A 35 1.12 9.39 7.82
CA ILE A 35 1.50 10.18 6.63
C ILE A 35 2.60 9.49 5.79
N GLY A 36 3.41 8.60 6.40
CA GLY A 36 4.37 7.78 5.65
C GLY A 36 3.68 6.79 4.70
N HIS A 37 2.53 6.19 5.09
CA HIS A 37 1.72 5.38 4.17
C HIS A 37 1.08 6.26 3.09
N TYR A 38 0.65 7.48 3.47
CA TYR A 38 0.04 8.42 2.53
C TYR A 38 0.99 8.75 1.38
N VAL A 39 2.18 9.25 1.70
CA VAL A 39 3.17 9.64 0.68
C VAL A 39 3.77 8.42 -0.04
N GLY A 40 4.08 7.36 0.72
CA GLY A 40 4.74 6.18 0.16
C GLY A 40 3.85 5.31 -0.74
N SER A 41 2.52 5.40 -0.59
CA SER A 41 1.62 4.48 -1.30
C SER A 41 0.24 5.05 -1.59
N LEU A 42 -0.51 5.55 -0.60
CA LEU A 42 -1.94 5.86 -0.75
C LEU A 42 -2.20 6.95 -1.78
N LYS A 43 -1.38 8.02 -1.79
CA LYS A 43 -1.50 9.11 -2.77
C LYS A 43 -1.41 8.56 -4.21
N ASN A 44 -0.42 7.72 -4.48
CA ASN A 44 -0.24 7.09 -5.79
C ASN A 44 -1.42 6.16 -6.16
N ARG A 45 -1.97 5.40 -5.19
CA ARG A 45 -3.16 4.55 -5.42
C ARG A 45 -4.36 5.38 -5.86
N VAL A 46 -4.62 6.51 -5.20
CA VAL A 46 -5.70 7.43 -5.55
C VAL A 46 -5.46 8.05 -6.93
N GLU A 47 -4.24 8.46 -7.24
CA GLU A 47 -3.87 8.98 -8.56
C GLU A 47 -4.10 7.92 -9.65
N MET A 48 -3.59 6.71 -9.48
CA MET A 48 -3.79 5.61 -10.44
C MET A 48 -5.28 5.28 -10.63
N GLN A 49 -6.06 5.18 -9.54
CA GLN A 49 -7.51 5.00 -9.58
C GLN A 49 -8.18 6.08 -10.47
N ASN A 50 -7.83 7.35 -10.25
CA ASN A 50 -8.49 8.47 -10.91
C ASN A 50 -8.11 8.62 -12.38
N THR A 51 -7.03 7.99 -12.85
CA THR A 51 -6.74 7.93 -14.29
C THR A 51 -7.78 7.14 -15.08
N GLY A 52 -8.51 6.23 -14.44
CA GLY A 52 -9.45 5.31 -15.08
C GLY A 52 -8.80 4.29 -16.04
N LYS A 53 -7.46 4.20 -16.06
CA LYS A 53 -6.69 3.32 -16.96
C LYS A 53 -6.50 1.91 -16.41
N TYR A 54 -6.82 1.68 -15.14
CA TYR A 54 -6.55 0.45 -14.40
C TYR A 54 -7.82 -0.11 -13.79
N THR A 55 -7.77 -1.40 -13.39
CA THR A 55 -8.76 -2.06 -12.54
C THR A 55 -8.13 -2.30 -11.16
N PRO A 56 -8.36 -1.40 -10.17
CA PRO A 56 -7.69 -1.50 -8.88
C PRO A 56 -8.42 -2.45 -7.93
N PHE A 57 -7.66 -3.38 -7.34
CA PHE A 57 -8.02 -4.20 -6.19
C PHE A 57 -7.21 -3.73 -4.98
N ILE A 58 -7.90 -3.29 -3.93
CA ILE A 58 -7.30 -2.70 -2.73
C ILE A 58 -7.62 -3.60 -1.53
N MET A 59 -6.63 -4.33 -1.07
CA MET A 59 -6.79 -5.36 -0.04
C MET A 59 -6.53 -4.82 1.36
N ILE A 60 -7.37 -5.21 2.32
CA ILE A 60 -7.04 -5.15 3.74
C ILE A 60 -6.56 -6.56 4.13
N ALA A 61 -5.25 -6.70 4.33
CA ALA A 61 -4.57 -7.99 4.45
C ALA A 61 -4.57 -8.50 5.91
N ASP A 62 -5.75 -8.90 6.40
CA ASP A 62 -5.96 -9.34 7.77
C ASP A 62 -5.33 -10.70 8.08
N GLN A 63 -5.37 -11.67 7.18
CA GLN A 63 -4.68 -12.95 7.33
C GLN A 63 -3.15 -12.75 7.36
N GLN A 64 -2.64 -11.88 6.49
CA GLN A 64 -1.22 -11.52 6.49
C GLN A 64 -0.82 -10.85 7.82
N ALA A 65 -1.69 -10.03 8.41
CA ALA A 65 -1.44 -9.40 9.70
C ALA A 65 -1.38 -10.41 10.85
N LEU A 66 -2.08 -11.55 10.76
CA LEU A 66 -2.05 -12.60 11.78
C LEU A 66 -0.72 -13.35 11.83
N THR A 67 0.10 -13.34 10.78
CA THR A 67 1.37 -14.08 10.74
C THR A 67 2.33 -13.70 11.88
N ASP A 68 2.25 -12.47 12.36
CA ASP A 68 3.04 -11.95 13.48
C ASP A 68 2.20 -11.35 14.63
N ASN A 69 0.86 -11.42 14.54
CA ASN A 69 -0.08 -10.96 15.56
C ASN A 69 -1.10 -12.05 15.96
N ALA A 70 -0.79 -13.33 15.78
CA ALA A 70 -1.73 -14.42 16.03
C ALA A 70 -2.28 -14.46 17.48
N ARG A 71 -1.52 -13.92 18.45
CA ARG A 71 -1.91 -13.87 19.86
C ARG A 71 -2.77 -12.65 20.22
N ASP A 72 -2.97 -11.72 19.29
CA ASP A 72 -3.77 -10.50 19.48
C ASP A 72 -4.72 -10.27 18.28
N PRO A 73 -5.69 -11.17 18.05
CA PRO A 73 -6.64 -11.05 16.94
C PRO A 73 -7.55 -9.83 17.08
N GLU A 74 -7.80 -9.38 18.32
CA GLU A 74 -8.63 -8.20 18.57
C GLU A 74 -8.01 -6.91 18.06
N LYS A 75 -6.68 -6.80 18.11
CA LYS A 75 -5.94 -5.71 17.48
C LYS A 75 -6.21 -5.65 15.98
N ILE A 76 -6.19 -6.81 15.29
CA ILE A 76 -6.45 -6.89 13.85
C ILE A 76 -7.90 -6.48 13.55
N ARG A 77 -8.85 -7.02 14.31
CA ARG A 77 -10.27 -6.70 14.17
C ARG A 77 -10.55 -5.20 14.31
N LYS A 78 -10.00 -4.55 15.33
CA LYS A 78 -10.13 -3.10 15.54
C LYS A 78 -9.43 -2.30 14.44
N SER A 79 -8.27 -2.75 14.00
CA SER A 79 -7.49 -2.04 12.98
C SER A 79 -8.08 -2.15 11.59
N LEU A 80 -8.89 -3.16 11.29
CA LEU A 80 -9.51 -3.35 9.98
C LEU A 80 -10.38 -2.14 9.61
N ILE A 81 -11.27 -1.74 10.52
CA ILE A 81 -12.14 -0.59 10.26
C ILE A 81 -11.36 0.74 10.23
N GLU A 82 -10.30 0.86 11.05
CA GLU A 82 -9.43 2.04 11.02
C GLU A 82 -8.77 2.21 9.65
N VAL A 83 -8.24 1.11 9.06
CA VAL A 83 -7.63 1.12 7.72
C VAL A 83 -8.68 1.40 6.64
N ALA A 84 -9.88 0.83 6.73
CA ALA A 84 -10.96 1.10 5.79
C ALA A 84 -11.36 2.58 5.78
N LEU A 85 -11.49 3.19 6.97
CA LEU A 85 -11.77 4.62 7.11
C LEU A 85 -10.66 5.48 6.52
N ASP A 86 -9.39 5.11 6.76
CA ASP A 86 -8.24 5.82 6.21
C ASP A 86 -8.20 5.72 4.68
N TYR A 87 -8.54 4.56 4.08
CA TYR A 87 -8.64 4.38 2.63
C TYR A 87 -9.69 5.31 2.00
N LEU A 88 -10.90 5.33 2.58
CA LEU A 88 -11.97 6.22 2.11
C LEU A 88 -11.60 7.69 2.30
N ALA A 89 -10.97 8.02 3.42
CA ALA A 89 -10.58 9.39 3.77
C ALA A 89 -9.56 9.98 2.81
N VAL A 90 -8.57 9.20 2.34
CA VAL A 90 -7.59 9.66 1.37
C VAL A 90 -8.15 9.77 -0.05
N GLY A 91 -9.34 9.22 -0.32
CA GLY A 91 -10.04 9.35 -1.60
C GLY A 91 -10.06 8.07 -2.45
N LEU A 92 -9.79 6.91 -1.86
CA LEU A 92 -10.12 5.64 -2.53
C LEU A 92 -11.64 5.51 -2.62
N ASP A 93 -12.13 5.33 -3.84
CA ASP A 93 -13.54 5.35 -4.21
C ASP A 93 -14.03 3.93 -4.53
N PRO A 94 -14.97 3.37 -3.75
CA PRO A 94 -15.50 2.03 -3.98
C PRO A 94 -16.21 1.85 -5.34
N ALA A 95 -16.61 2.96 -5.99
CA ALA A 95 -17.17 2.91 -7.34
C ALA A 95 -16.11 2.73 -8.43
N LYS A 96 -14.83 2.97 -8.11
CA LYS A 96 -13.70 2.89 -9.05
C LYS A 96 -12.70 1.80 -8.70
N SER A 97 -12.69 1.35 -7.45
CA SER A 97 -11.74 0.37 -6.90
C SER A 97 -12.47 -0.68 -6.07
N THR A 98 -12.09 -1.93 -6.22
CA THR A 98 -12.60 -3.01 -5.37
C THR A 98 -11.83 -3.01 -4.06
N ILE A 99 -12.45 -2.52 -2.98
CA ILE A 99 -11.86 -2.54 -1.63
C ILE A 99 -12.39 -3.76 -0.89
N PHE A 100 -11.51 -4.65 -0.44
CA PHE A 100 -11.93 -5.95 0.10
C PHE A 100 -11.05 -6.43 1.26
N VAL A 101 -11.53 -7.46 1.97
CA VAL A 101 -10.86 -8.08 3.10
C VAL A 101 -10.30 -9.44 2.68
N GLN A 102 -9.01 -9.67 2.90
CA GLN A 102 -8.27 -10.86 2.45
C GLN A 102 -8.91 -12.17 2.94
N SER A 103 -9.30 -12.24 4.21
CA SER A 103 -9.91 -13.45 4.81
C SER A 103 -11.26 -13.84 4.21
N GLN A 104 -11.90 -12.94 3.47
CA GLN A 104 -13.17 -13.21 2.79
C GLN A 104 -12.99 -13.88 1.42
N ILE A 105 -11.75 -14.19 1.02
CA ILE A 105 -11.40 -14.78 -0.28
C ILE A 105 -10.77 -16.18 -0.06
N PRO A 106 -11.56 -17.25 0.11
CA PRO A 106 -11.05 -18.60 0.38
C PRO A 106 -10.09 -19.13 -0.69
N ALA A 107 -10.28 -18.74 -1.95
CA ALA A 107 -9.43 -19.12 -3.07
C ALA A 107 -7.94 -18.82 -2.83
N LEU A 108 -7.61 -17.76 -2.07
CA LEU A 108 -6.22 -17.41 -1.75
C LEU A 108 -5.52 -18.51 -0.95
N SER A 109 -6.23 -19.12 -0.03
CA SER A 109 -5.67 -20.21 0.79
C SER A 109 -5.39 -21.47 -0.02
N GLU A 110 -6.24 -21.79 -0.99
CA GLU A 110 -6.05 -22.94 -1.87
C GLU A 110 -4.92 -22.69 -2.87
N LEU A 111 -4.87 -21.53 -3.50
CA LEU A 111 -3.75 -21.13 -4.36
C LEU A 111 -2.42 -21.18 -3.62
N ASN A 112 -2.38 -20.66 -2.38
CA ASN A 112 -1.20 -20.74 -1.54
C ASN A 112 -0.75 -22.19 -1.31
N LEU A 113 -1.67 -23.12 -1.08
CA LEU A 113 -1.36 -24.54 -0.91
C LEU A 113 -0.69 -25.13 -2.17
N TYR A 114 -1.22 -24.83 -3.35
CA TYR A 114 -0.62 -25.28 -4.60
C TYR A 114 0.78 -24.70 -4.80
N TYR A 115 0.97 -23.41 -4.52
CA TYR A 115 2.26 -22.72 -4.70
C TYR A 115 3.33 -23.17 -3.70
N LEU A 116 2.96 -23.58 -2.49
CA LEU A 116 3.88 -24.18 -1.52
C LEU A 116 4.60 -25.41 -2.06
N ASN A 117 4.01 -26.14 -3.02
CA ASN A 117 4.63 -27.29 -3.68
C ASN A 117 5.64 -26.89 -4.76
N LEU A 118 5.68 -25.61 -5.17
CA LEU A 118 6.57 -25.07 -6.19
C LEU A 118 7.79 -24.35 -5.62
N VAL A 119 7.84 -24.18 -4.29
CA VAL A 119 8.90 -23.41 -3.61
C VAL A 119 9.60 -24.27 -2.58
N THR A 120 10.94 -24.24 -2.59
CA THR A 120 11.73 -24.97 -1.58
C THR A 120 11.91 -24.13 -0.30
N VAL A 121 12.04 -24.81 0.86
CA VAL A 121 12.40 -24.17 2.14
C VAL A 121 13.67 -23.33 2.00
N SER A 122 14.71 -23.88 1.36
CA SER A 122 15.97 -23.15 1.12
C SER A 122 15.81 -21.88 0.28
N ARG A 123 14.80 -21.82 -0.63
CA ARG A 123 14.51 -20.59 -1.37
C ARG A 123 13.88 -19.53 -0.48
N LEU A 124 12.96 -19.91 0.40
CA LEU A 124 12.35 -19.01 1.39
C LEU A 124 13.39 -18.48 2.38
N GLU A 125 14.28 -19.33 2.87
CA GLU A 125 15.39 -18.94 3.77
C GLU A 125 16.31 -17.89 3.14
N ARG A 126 16.49 -17.89 1.83
CA ARG A 126 17.33 -16.93 1.11
C ARG A 126 16.66 -15.61 0.79
N ASN A 127 15.35 -15.47 0.99
CA ASN A 127 14.66 -14.22 0.73
C ASN A 127 15.16 -13.11 1.69
N PRO A 128 15.76 -12.01 1.17
CA PRO A 128 16.40 -11.01 2.00
C PRO A 128 15.42 -10.23 2.89
N THR A 129 14.18 -10.02 2.44
CA THR A 129 13.15 -9.34 3.23
C THR A 129 12.74 -10.21 4.41
N VAL A 130 12.48 -11.51 4.20
CA VAL A 130 12.14 -12.46 5.27
C VAL A 130 13.27 -12.53 6.30
N LYS A 131 14.54 -12.61 5.86
CA LYS A 131 15.69 -12.60 6.75
C LYS A 131 15.75 -11.35 7.64
N ALA A 132 15.61 -10.18 7.05
CA ALA A 132 15.65 -8.92 7.78
C ALA A 132 14.50 -8.83 8.81
N GLU A 133 13.30 -9.26 8.44
CA GLU A 133 12.14 -9.25 9.34
C GLU A 133 12.25 -10.26 10.48
N ILE A 134 12.80 -11.46 10.24
CA ILE A 134 13.07 -12.46 11.28
C ILE A 134 14.00 -11.87 12.35
N GLN A 135 15.07 -11.18 11.93
CA GLN A 135 15.99 -10.51 12.84
C GLN A 135 15.32 -9.37 13.63
N GLN A 136 14.56 -8.50 12.95
CA GLN A 136 13.86 -7.38 13.59
C GLN A 136 12.83 -7.83 14.64
N LYS A 137 12.21 -9.00 14.40
CA LYS A 137 11.17 -9.55 15.30
C LYS A 137 11.70 -10.51 16.35
N ASN A 138 13.02 -10.76 16.40
CA ASN A 138 13.66 -11.72 17.29
C ASN A 138 13.08 -13.15 17.19
N PHE A 139 12.69 -13.58 15.98
CA PHE A 139 12.14 -14.92 15.72
C PHE A 139 13.22 -16.00 15.52
N GLU A 140 14.51 -15.69 15.66
CA GLU A 140 15.64 -16.55 15.28
C GLU A 140 15.56 -18.00 15.81
N ARG A 141 14.95 -18.20 16.99
CA ARG A 141 14.82 -19.52 17.63
C ARG A 141 13.47 -20.19 17.42
N SER A 142 12.43 -19.47 16.96
CA SER A 142 11.08 -19.99 16.82
C SER A 142 10.29 -19.16 15.81
N ILE A 143 10.51 -19.46 14.54
CA ILE A 143 9.80 -18.77 13.44
C ILE A 143 8.44 -19.41 13.27
N PRO A 144 7.32 -18.66 13.36
CA PRO A 144 6.01 -19.20 13.00
C PRO A 144 5.98 -19.63 11.53
N ALA A 145 5.42 -20.80 11.23
CA ALA A 145 5.36 -21.32 9.87
C ALA A 145 4.66 -20.34 8.91
N GLY A 146 3.53 -19.75 9.32
CA GLY A 146 2.82 -18.74 8.52
C GLY A 146 3.65 -17.50 8.25
N PHE A 147 4.49 -17.07 9.21
CA PHE A 147 5.44 -15.97 9.01
C PHE A 147 6.55 -16.37 8.03
N PHE A 148 7.05 -17.59 8.10
CA PHE A 148 8.11 -18.07 7.20
C PHE A 148 7.62 -18.22 5.75
N THR A 149 6.38 -18.64 5.56
CA THR A 149 5.79 -18.92 4.24
C THR A 149 4.97 -17.77 3.65
N TYR A 150 4.87 -16.62 4.31
CA TYR A 150 4.04 -15.49 3.82
C TYR A 150 4.40 -15.00 2.40
N PRO A 151 5.65 -15.12 1.90
CA PRO A 151 5.93 -14.75 0.51
C PRO A 151 5.14 -15.57 -0.51
N VAL A 152 4.80 -16.82 -0.17
CA VAL A 152 3.97 -17.69 -1.03
C VAL A 152 2.50 -17.27 -0.96
N SER A 153 2.00 -16.94 0.22
CA SER A 153 0.63 -16.40 0.34
C SER A 153 0.48 -15.06 -0.35
N GLN A 154 1.50 -14.19 -0.31
CA GLN A 154 1.50 -12.94 -1.07
C GLN A 154 1.49 -13.18 -2.59
N ALA A 155 2.16 -14.22 -3.08
CA ALA A 155 2.06 -14.62 -4.48
C ALA A 155 0.63 -15.07 -4.85
N ALA A 156 -0.05 -15.78 -3.95
CA ALA A 156 -1.47 -16.12 -4.15
C ALA A 156 -2.37 -14.88 -4.18
N ASP A 157 -2.14 -13.91 -3.28
CA ASP A 157 -2.85 -12.63 -3.29
C ASP A 157 -2.75 -11.93 -4.65
N ILE A 158 -1.53 -11.86 -5.21
CA ILE A 158 -1.26 -11.17 -6.47
C ILE A 158 -1.86 -11.91 -7.68
N THR A 159 -1.65 -13.20 -7.74
CA THR A 159 -2.01 -14.00 -8.92
C THR A 159 -3.49 -14.34 -9.00
N ALA A 160 -4.21 -14.39 -7.86
CA ALA A 160 -5.65 -14.63 -7.82
C ALA A 160 -6.45 -13.61 -8.64
N PHE A 161 -5.96 -12.39 -8.75
CA PHE A 161 -6.58 -11.32 -9.54
C PHE A 161 -5.89 -11.10 -10.89
N LYS A 162 -4.94 -11.96 -11.28
CA LYS A 162 -4.10 -11.77 -12.46
C LYS A 162 -3.48 -10.36 -12.50
N ALA A 163 -3.09 -9.85 -11.34
CA ALA A 163 -2.56 -8.50 -11.21
C ALA A 163 -1.23 -8.37 -11.98
N SER A 164 -1.25 -7.54 -13.02
CA SER A 164 -0.08 -7.25 -13.83
C SER A 164 0.80 -6.14 -13.23
N LEU A 165 0.25 -5.33 -12.34
CA LEU A 165 0.92 -4.21 -11.69
C LEU A 165 0.72 -4.26 -10.17
N VAL A 166 1.80 -4.06 -9.41
CA VAL A 166 1.77 -4.05 -7.95
C VAL A 166 2.52 -2.81 -7.45
N PRO A 167 1.80 -1.75 -7.02
CA PRO A 167 2.39 -0.59 -6.39
C PRO A 167 2.99 -0.95 -5.03
N VAL A 168 4.30 -0.86 -4.91
CA VAL A 168 5.06 -1.25 -3.71
C VAL A 168 6.27 -0.36 -3.47
N GLY A 169 6.79 -0.36 -2.23
CA GLY A 169 8.10 0.20 -1.93
C GLY A 169 9.26 -0.69 -2.41
N ASP A 170 10.45 -0.11 -2.53
CA ASP A 170 11.66 -0.80 -3.02
C ASP A 170 12.02 -2.07 -2.23
N ASP A 171 11.67 -2.10 -0.94
CA ASP A 171 11.89 -3.25 -0.04
C ASP A 171 11.03 -4.47 -0.38
N GLN A 172 10.02 -4.33 -1.23
CA GLN A 172 9.13 -5.41 -1.67
C GLN A 172 9.56 -6.08 -2.99
N GLU A 173 10.59 -5.59 -3.67
CA GLU A 173 11.08 -6.22 -4.91
C GLU A 173 11.45 -7.71 -4.73
N PRO A 174 12.10 -8.15 -3.62
CA PRO A 174 12.36 -9.58 -3.41
C PRO A 174 11.10 -10.44 -3.29
N MET A 175 9.97 -9.86 -2.86
CA MET A 175 8.67 -10.54 -2.79
C MET A 175 8.06 -10.70 -4.17
N LEU A 176 8.14 -9.65 -5.00
CA LEU A 176 7.68 -9.71 -6.39
C LEU A 176 8.50 -10.70 -7.21
N GLU A 177 9.83 -10.75 -7.00
CA GLU A 177 10.65 -11.76 -7.67
C GLU A 177 10.28 -13.19 -7.25
N GLN A 178 10.00 -13.41 -5.96
CA GLN A 178 9.49 -14.70 -5.48
C GLN A 178 8.15 -15.05 -6.17
N THR A 179 7.26 -14.08 -6.33
CA THR A 179 5.99 -14.27 -7.06
C THR A 179 6.23 -14.64 -8.52
N ARG A 180 7.12 -13.93 -9.22
CA ARG A 180 7.48 -14.25 -10.63
C ARG A 180 8.07 -15.64 -10.77
N GLU A 181 8.94 -16.06 -9.86
CA GLU A 181 9.49 -17.42 -9.84
C GLU A 181 8.39 -18.48 -9.71
N ILE A 182 7.38 -18.25 -8.84
CA ILE A 182 6.23 -19.13 -8.69
C ILE A 182 5.41 -19.18 -9.98
N VAL A 183 5.12 -18.02 -10.58
CA VAL A 183 4.37 -17.92 -11.83
C VAL A 183 5.07 -18.67 -12.96
N ARG A 184 6.38 -18.46 -13.14
CA ARG A 184 7.18 -19.13 -14.16
C ARG A 184 7.22 -20.65 -13.93
N SER A 185 7.40 -21.08 -12.69
CA SER A 185 7.38 -22.50 -12.32
C SER A 185 6.02 -23.14 -12.62
N PHE A 186 4.94 -22.49 -12.21
CA PHE A 186 3.59 -22.95 -12.46
C PHE A 186 3.31 -23.06 -13.97
N ASN A 187 3.53 -21.99 -14.71
CA ASN A 187 3.23 -21.94 -16.15
C ASN A 187 4.10 -22.92 -16.96
N SER A 188 5.34 -23.14 -16.53
CA SER A 188 6.23 -24.14 -17.17
C SER A 188 5.75 -25.59 -16.99
N ILE A 189 5.07 -25.91 -15.89
CA ILE A 189 4.61 -27.26 -15.56
C ILE A 189 3.21 -27.51 -16.10
N TYR A 190 2.31 -26.52 -15.95
CA TYR A 190 0.86 -26.70 -16.11
C TYR A 190 0.27 -25.90 -17.28
N GLY A 191 1.05 -25.04 -17.95
CA GLY A 191 0.60 -24.16 -19.03
C GLY A 191 0.36 -22.71 -18.58
N ASP A 192 0.22 -21.82 -19.55
CA ASP A 192 0.12 -20.36 -19.33
C ASP A 192 -1.23 -19.96 -18.73
N VAL A 193 -1.30 -19.92 -17.40
CA VAL A 193 -2.50 -19.53 -16.63
C VAL A 193 -2.25 -18.23 -15.82
N LEU A 194 -1.10 -18.16 -15.17
CA LEU A 194 -0.78 -17.07 -14.25
C LEU A 194 -0.04 -15.91 -14.94
N VAL A 195 -0.26 -14.69 -14.46
CA VAL A 195 0.35 -13.47 -15.00
C VAL A 195 1.53 -13.03 -14.13
N GLU A 196 2.69 -12.76 -14.74
CA GLU A 196 3.84 -12.20 -14.04
C GLU A 196 3.60 -10.74 -13.64
N PRO A 197 3.69 -10.39 -12.36
CA PRO A 197 3.50 -9.01 -11.91
C PRO A 197 4.74 -8.14 -12.14
N LYS A 198 4.49 -6.84 -12.39
CA LYS A 198 5.51 -5.80 -12.42
C LYS A 198 5.34 -4.87 -11.23
N GLY A 199 6.43 -4.56 -10.52
CA GLY A 199 6.43 -3.54 -9.48
C GLY A 199 6.25 -2.14 -10.05
N VAL A 200 5.43 -1.33 -9.39
CA VAL A 200 5.33 0.12 -9.63
C VAL A 200 5.89 0.81 -8.40
N PHE A 201 7.09 1.35 -8.54
CA PHE A 201 7.83 1.97 -7.44
C PHE A 201 7.62 3.48 -7.42
N PRO A 202 7.54 4.11 -6.23
CA PRO A 202 7.53 5.55 -6.12
C PRO A 202 8.85 6.14 -6.65
N PRO A 203 8.87 7.43 -7.03
CA PRO A 203 10.12 8.08 -7.41
C PRO A 203 11.18 7.92 -6.33
N LYS A 204 12.45 7.73 -6.74
CA LYS A 204 13.56 7.54 -5.78
C LYS A 204 13.59 8.68 -4.76
N GLY A 205 13.63 8.32 -3.48
CA GLY A 205 13.66 9.27 -2.37
C GLY A 205 12.30 9.72 -1.83
N SER A 206 11.18 9.44 -2.51
CA SER A 206 9.84 9.83 -2.04
C SER A 206 9.15 8.78 -1.15
N GLY A 207 9.67 7.55 -1.09
CA GLY A 207 8.98 6.43 -0.45
C GLY A 207 9.19 6.28 1.06
N ARG A 208 10.14 7.00 1.66
CA ARG A 208 10.47 6.85 3.08
C ARG A 208 10.51 8.19 3.79
N ILE A 209 9.54 8.41 4.68
CA ILE A 209 9.54 9.57 5.56
C ILE A 209 10.18 9.17 6.90
N PRO A 210 11.18 9.94 7.39
CA PRO A 210 11.72 9.74 8.73
C PRO A 210 10.65 10.03 9.79
N GLY A 211 10.80 9.46 10.97
CA GLY A 211 9.96 9.78 12.12
C GLY A 211 10.20 11.20 12.64
N LEU A 212 9.34 11.64 13.55
CA LEU A 212 9.45 12.99 14.16
C LEU A 212 10.76 13.21 14.90
N ASP A 213 11.38 12.14 15.37
CA ASP A 213 12.64 12.10 16.13
C ASP A 213 13.92 12.20 15.27
N GLY A 214 13.78 12.09 13.95
CA GLY A 214 14.91 12.18 13.01
C GLY A 214 15.83 10.95 12.99
N ASN A 215 15.61 9.97 13.85
CA ASN A 215 16.55 8.85 14.04
C ASN A 215 16.20 7.62 13.23
N ALA A 216 14.93 7.40 12.93
CA ALA A 216 14.47 6.19 12.28
C ALA A 216 13.31 6.46 11.33
N LYS A 217 13.00 5.48 10.47
CA LYS A 217 11.78 5.50 9.65
C LYS A 217 10.56 5.68 10.56
N MET A 218 9.60 6.47 10.09
CA MET A 218 8.30 6.61 10.75
C MET A 218 7.68 5.23 11.00
N SER A 219 7.31 4.97 12.25
CA SER A 219 6.78 3.67 12.69
C SER A 219 5.77 3.80 13.82
N LYS A 220 4.72 2.98 13.75
CA LYS A 220 3.71 2.88 14.81
C LYS A 220 4.31 2.43 16.13
N SER A 221 5.25 1.48 16.10
CA SER A 221 5.89 0.90 17.30
C SER A 221 6.83 1.85 18.01
N LEU A 222 7.41 2.83 17.31
CA LEU A 222 8.32 3.82 17.87
C LEU A 222 7.60 5.06 18.41
N GLY A 223 6.29 5.21 18.15
CA GLY A 223 5.53 6.38 18.59
C GLY A 223 5.95 7.70 17.91
N ASN A 224 6.73 7.64 16.82
CA ASN A 224 7.29 8.78 16.11
C ASN A 224 6.50 9.15 14.84
N ALA A 225 5.19 8.81 14.80
CA ALA A 225 4.34 8.95 13.61
C ALA A 225 3.25 10.02 13.77
N ILE A 226 2.95 10.71 12.67
CA ILE A 226 1.73 11.50 12.49
C ILE A 226 0.72 10.61 11.78
N TYR A 227 -0.44 10.36 12.42
CA TYR A 227 -1.52 9.56 11.86
C TYR A 227 -2.44 10.42 10.98
N LEU A 228 -3.08 9.79 9.98
CA LEU A 228 -4.08 10.46 9.15
C LEU A 228 -5.31 10.89 9.96
N SER A 229 -5.56 10.22 11.08
CA SER A 229 -6.65 10.49 12.02
C SER A 229 -6.29 11.41 13.18
N ASP A 230 -5.08 11.96 13.25
CA ASP A 230 -4.70 12.91 14.30
C ASP A 230 -5.56 14.19 14.20
N ASP A 231 -6.14 14.63 15.30
CA ASP A 231 -6.82 15.91 15.35
C ASP A 231 -5.83 17.09 15.27
N ALA A 232 -6.32 18.30 15.05
CA ALA A 232 -5.49 19.48 14.86
C ALA A 232 -4.57 19.77 16.06
N ASP A 233 -5.04 19.55 17.27
CA ASP A 233 -4.25 19.76 18.49
C ASP A 233 -3.14 18.71 18.63
N THR A 234 -3.45 17.45 18.33
CA THR A 234 -2.48 16.35 18.32
C THR A 234 -1.42 16.57 17.25
N LEU A 235 -1.83 16.95 16.02
CA LEU A 235 -0.92 17.29 14.93
C LEU A 235 0.02 18.42 15.36
N ARG A 236 -0.54 19.50 15.91
CA ARG A 236 0.27 20.64 16.39
C ARG A 236 1.28 20.22 17.46
N LYS A 237 0.86 19.42 18.45
CA LYS A 237 1.77 18.94 19.50
C LYS A 237 2.90 18.10 18.92
N LYS A 238 2.62 17.22 17.97
CA LYS A 238 3.60 16.39 17.28
C LYS A 238 4.58 17.23 16.46
N VAL A 239 4.08 18.19 15.68
CA VAL A 239 4.94 19.09 14.89
C VAL A 239 5.84 19.94 15.80
N MET A 240 5.29 20.47 16.90
CA MET A 240 6.08 21.25 17.86
C MET A 240 7.16 20.43 18.56
N SER A 241 6.99 19.09 18.67
CA SER A 241 7.99 18.16 19.25
C SER A 241 9.01 17.63 18.24
N MET A 242 8.90 17.98 16.94
CA MET A 242 9.81 17.48 15.90
C MET A 242 11.26 17.88 16.19
N TYR A 243 12.16 16.96 15.85
CA TYR A 243 13.60 17.21 15.95
C TYR A 243 14.03 18.30 14.99
N THR A 244 14.82 19.23 15.51
CA THR A 244 15.48 20.32 14.79
C THR A 244 16.96 20.32 15.12
N ASP A 245 17.71 21.33 14.71
CA ASP A 245 19.14 21.46 15.06
C ASP A 245 19.31 21.75 16.56
N PRO A 246 19.96 20.86 17.33
CA PRO A 246 20.19 21.08 18.77
C PRO A 246 21.17 22.22 19.09
N ASN A 247 21.93 22.68 18.10
CA ASN A 247 22.88 23.80 18.28
C ASN A 247 22.26 25.15 17.98
N HIS A 248 21.05 25.21 17.39
CA HIS A 248 20.32 26.43 17.10
C HIS A 248 19.55 26.89 18.37
N ILE A 249 20.28 27.51 19.29
CA ILE A 249 19.76 27.90 20.61
C ILE A 249 19.06 29.27 20.54
N HIS A 250 19.68 30.25 19.85
CA HIS A 250 19.12 31.57 19.68
C HIS A 250 18.67 31.79 18.24
N VAL A 251 17.68 32.67 18.05
CA VAL A 251 17.10 32.95 16.71
C VAL A 251 18.16 33.48 15.72
N GLU A 252 19.15 34.19 16.25
CA GLU A 252 20.25 34.81 15.49
C GLU A 252 21.34 33.79 15.10
N ASP A 253 21.37 32.63 15.73
CA ASP A 253 22.38 31.63 15.43
C ASP A 253 22.13 31.01 14.04
N PRO A 254 23.20 30.75 13.27
CA PRO A 254 23.07 29.91 12.07
C PRO A 254 22.60 28.51 12.40
N GLY A 255 21.57 28.04 11.70
CA GLY A 255 21.02 26.69 11.92
C GLY A 255 21.37 25.73 10.81
N GLN A 256 21.43 24.43 11.12
CA GLN A 256 21.66 23.35 10.17
C GLN A 256 20.34 22.83 9.60
N VAL A 257 20.22 22.87 8.28
CA VAL A 257 19.04 22.38 7.54
C VAL A 257 19.10 20.86 7.37
N GLU A 258 20.28 20.30 7.10
CA GLU A 258 20.47 18.86 6.94
C GLU A 258 20.18 18.13 8.26
N GLY A 259 19.34 17.10 8.21
CA GLY A 259 18.88 16.37 9.39
C GLY A 259 17.79 17.06 10.20
N ASN A 260 17.39 18.28 9.83
CA ASN A 260 16.25 18.97 10.44
C ASN A 260 14.93 18.42 9.89
N MET A 261 14.13 17.78 10.74
CA MET A 261 12.90 17.11 10.31
C MET A 261 11.85 18.08 9.80
N VAL A 262 11.81 19.31 10.29
CA VAL A 262 10.85 20.31 9.82
C VAL A 262 11.08 20.62 8.34
N PHE A 263 12.32 20.85 7.93
CA PHE A 263 12.65 21.11 6.52
C PHE A 263 12.47 19.86 5.65
N THR A 264 12.79 18.67 6.17
CA THR A 264 12.52 17.41 5.46
C THR A 264 11.03 17.25 5.13
N TYR A 265 10.15 17.60 6.07
CA TYR A 265 8.71 17.52 5.85
C TYR A 265 8.19 18.65 4.96
N LEU A 266 8.72 19.86 5.06
CA LEU A 266 8.41 20.95 4.13
C LEU A 266 8.79 20.59 2.68
N ASP A 267 9.94 19.94 2.47
CA ASP A 267 10.34 19.46 1.14
C ASP A 267 9.35 18.47 0.53
N ILE A 268 8.70 17.68 1.37
CA ILE A 268 7.75 16.64 0.93
C ILE A 268 6.35 17.21 0.71
N PHE A 269 5.85 18.05 1.64
CA PHE A 269 4.45 18.41 1.71
C PHE A 269 4.12 19.82 1.22
N ASP A 270 5.10 20.73 1.18
CA ASP A 270 4.87 22.08 0.70
C ASP A 270 5.09 22.16 -0.82
N ASP A 271 4.08 22.63 -1.53
CA ASP A 271 4.17 22.83 -2.98
C ASP A 271 4.93 24.13 -3.35
N ASP A 272 5.04 25.09 -2.41
CA ASP A 272 5.80 26.34 -2.58
C ASP A 272 7.30 26.12 -2.31
N LYS A 273 7.99 25.53 -3.30
CA LYS A 273 9.42 25.21 -3.21
C LYS A 273 10.30 26.43 -3.06
N ASP A 274 9.88 27.56 -3.61
CA ASP A 274 10.61 28.83 -3.51
C ASP A 274 10.57 29.36 -2.07
N LYS A 275 9.40 29.28 -1.44
CA LYS A 275 9.24 29.63 -0.03
C LYS A 275 10.06 28.74 0.90
N VAL A 276 10.06 27.43 0.65
CA VAL A 276 10.88 26.48 1.42
C VAL A 276 12.38 26.81 1.26
N ALA A 277 12.83 27.12 0.05
CA ALA A 277 14.22 27.52 -0.20
C ALA A 277 14.59 28.80 0.53
N GLU A 278 13.71 29.83 0.51
CA GLU A 278 13.90 31.08 1.26
C GLU A 278 14.03 30.81 2.78
N LEU A 279 13.14 30.00 3.35
CA LEU A 279 13.17 29.66 4.77
C LEU A 279 14.45 28.90 5.15
N LYS A 280 14.92 27.99 4.31
CA LYS A 280 16.19 27.27 4.51
C LYS A 280 17.40 28.25 4.51
N ALA A 281 17.45 29.14 3.52
CA ALA A 281 18.51 30.13 3.43
C ALA A 281 18.52 31.06 4.66
N GLN A 282 17.34 31.52 5.09
CA GLN A 282 17.20 32.34 6.30
C GLN A 282 17.64 31.58 7.55
N TYR A 283 17.26 30.32 7.70
CA TYR A 283 17.63 29.48 8.84
C TYR A 283 19.16 29.27 8.93
N GLN A 284 19.81 29.07 7.78
CA GLN A 284 21.28 28.91 7.70
C GLN A 284 22.06 30.18 8.00
N HIS A 285 21.46 31.35 7.74
CA HIS A 285 22.12 32.64 8.05
C HIS A 285 21.85 33.12 9.48
N GLY A 286 20.84 32.57 10.14
CA GLY A 286 20.30 33.09 11.39
C GLY A 286 19.12 34.04 11.17
N GLY A 287 18.34 34.27 12.21
CA GLY A 287 17.16 35.15 12.18
C GLY A 287 15.84 34.43 11.93
N LEU A 288 15.82 33.07 11.94
CA LEU A 288 14.64 32.27 11.82
C LEU A 288 14.59 31.21 12.92
N GLY A 289 13.74 31.38 13.94
CA GLY A 289 13.62 30.45 15.06
C GLY A 289 12.78 29.22 14.72
N ASP A 290 13.09 28.08 15.39
CA ASP A 290 12.45 26.79 15.24
C ASP A 290 10.92 26.83 15.39
N VAL A 291 10.42 27.58 16.36
CA VAL A 291 8.97 27.70 16.58
C VAL A 291 8.26 28.28 15.35
N LYS A 292 8.88 29.21 14.64
CA LYS A 292 8.29 29.83 13.46
C LYS A 292 8.19 28.85 12.30
N ILE A 293 9.26 28.09 12.02
CA ILE A 293 9.25 27.09 10.97
C ILE A 293 8.31 25.91 11.31
N LYS A 294 8.21 25.50 12.58
CA LYS A 294 7.27 24.46 13.04
C LYS A 294 5.81 24.92 12.88
N ARG A 295 5.49 26.17 13.17
CA ARG A 295 4.15 26.72 12.91
C ARG A 295 3.81 26.69 11.43
N TYR A 296 4.74 27.10 10.58
CA TYR A 296 4.56 27.06 9.13
C TYR A 296 4.35 25.62 8.63
N LEU A 297 5.17 24.68 9.07
CA LEU A 297 4.96 23.26 8.74
C LEU A 297 3.59 22.76 9.21
N ASN A 298 3.14 23.18 10.41
CA ASN A 298 1.82 22.80 10.90
C ASN A 298 0.70 23.30 9.97
N GLU A 299 0.78 24.50 9.44
CA GLU A 299 -0.16 25.04 8.45
C GLU A 299 -0.15 24.23 7.17
N VAL A 300 1.03 23.89 6.65
CA VAL A 300 1.20 23.04 5.45
C VAL A 300 0.58 21.66 5.66
N LEU A 301 0.88 21.01 6.79
CA LEU A 301 0.33 19.69 7.10
C LEU A 301 -1.19 19.72 7.37
N GLU A 302 -1.70 20.79 7.98
CA GLU A 302 -3.14 20.95 8.20
C GLU A 302 -3.91 21.10 6.87
N ASN A 303 -3.31 21.79 5.88
CA ASN A 303 -3.89 21.89 4.54
C ASN A 303 -3.99 20.52 3.84
N VAL A 304 -3.07 19.59 4.12
CA VAL A 304 -3.08 18.23 3.57
C VAL A 304 -4.01 17.31 4.37
N LEU A 305 -3.85 17.31 5.70
CA LEU A 305 -4.52 16.34 6.58
C LEU A 305 -5.93 16.78 7.00
N GLY A 306 -6.21 18.07 7.06
CA GLY A 306 -7.53 18.59 7.44
C GLY A 306 -8.66 18.03 6.57
N PRO A 307 -8.57 18.09 5.23
CA PRO A 307 -9.57 17.50 4.35
C PRO A 307 -9.69 15.97 4.48
N ILE A 308 -8.57 15.27 4.73
CA ILE A 308 -8.57 13.81 4.96
C ILE A 308 -9.31 13.49 6.26
N ARG A 309 -8.98 14.18 7.34
CA ARG A 309 -9.62 14.04 8.64
C ARG A 309 -11.13 14.29 8.56
N GLN A 310 -11.55 15.37 7.90
CA GLN A 310 -12.96 15.69 7.73
C GLN A 310 -13.73 14.58 7.01
N ARG A 311 -13.19 14.06 5.90
CA ARG A 311 -13.81 12.92 5.20
C ARG A 311 -13.86 11.67 6.09
N ARG A 312 -12.78 11.42 6.84
CA ARG A 312 -12.72 10.28 7.76
C ARG A 312 -13.80 10.35 8.83
N GLU A 313 -14.00 11.51 9.43
CA GLU A 313 -15.05 11.76 10.42
C GLU A 313 -16.45 11.56 9.83
N GLU A 314 -16.65 11.94 8.58
CA GLU A 314 -17.91 11.73 7.88
C GLU A 314 -18.21 10.24 7.68
N PHE A 315 -17.27 9.46 7.17
CA PHE A 315 -17.42 8.00 7.03
C PHE A 315 -17.58 7.29 8.39
N ALA A 316 -16.94 7.79 9.43
CA ALA A 316 -17.04 7.21 10.77
C ALA A 316 -18.43 7.37 11.42
N LYS A 317 -19.31 8.21 10.88
CA LYS A 317 -20.69 8.35 11.36
C LYS A 317 -21.56 7.15 11.02
N ASP A 318 -21.19 6.38 9.98
CA ASP A 318 -21.95 5.20 9.52
C ASP A 318 -21.02 4.00 9.29
N ILE A 319 -20.54 3.44 10.38
CA ILE A 319 -19.68 2.23 10.35
C ILE A 319 -20.37 1.02 9.68
N PRO A 320 -21.69 0.77 9.88
CA PRO A 320 -22.39 -0.27 9.11
C PRO A 320 -22.26 -0.11 7.59
N ALA A 321 -22.38 1.09 7.04
CA ALA A 321 -22.20 1.34 5.61
C ALA A 321 -20.77 1.03 5.14
N VAL A 322 -19.74 1.28 5.97
CA VAL A 322 -18.35 0.91 5.66
C VAL A 322 -18.19 -0.62 5.61
N TYR A 323 -18.82 -1.36 6.54
CA TYR A 323 -18.83 -2.83 6.47
C TYR A 323 -19.58 -3.37 5.25
N ASP A 324 -20.71 -2.77 4.87
CA ASP A 324 -21.45 -3.15 3.66
C ASP A 324 -20.63 -2.92 2.39
N MET A 325 -19.87 -1.83 2.33
CA MET A 325 -18.92 -1.56 1.25
C MET A 325 -17.84 -2.64 1.18
N LEU A 326 -17.20 -2.98 2.31
CA LEU A 326 -16.19 -4.04 2.38
C LEU A 326 -16.76 -5.39 1.98
N LYS A 327 -17.98 -5.71 2.40
CA LYS A 327 -18.68 -6.94 2.04
C LYS A 327 -18.87 -7.03 0.52
N LYS A 328 -19.43 -6.01 -0.11
CA LYS A 328 -19.63 -5.96 -1.57
C LYS A 328 -18.33 -6.08 -2.35
N GLY A 329 -17.29 -5.36 -1.90
CA GLY A 329 -15.97 -5.47 -2.50
C GLY A 329 -15.36 -6.86 -2.36
N SER A 330 -15.57 -7.53 -1.20
CA SER A 330 -15.10 -8.89 -0.97
C SER A 330 -15.89 -9.92 -1.79
N GLU A 331 -17.19 -9.76 -1.97
CA GLU A 331 -18.01 -10.61 -2.84
C GLU A 331 -17.50 -10.55 -4.28
N HIS A 332 -17.30 -9.35 -4.83
CA HIS A 332 -16.73 -9.18 -6.17
C HIS A 332 -15.30 -9.73 -6.29
N ALA A 333 -14.42 -9.44 -5.33
CA ALA A 333 -13.06 -9.99 -5.30
C ALA A 333 -13.07 -11.53 -5.25
N ASN A 334 -14.00 -12.13 -4.49
CA ASN A 334 -14.13 -13.58 -4.39
C ASN A 334 -14.57 -14.20 -5.71
N GLU A 335 -15.46 -13.57 -6.46
CA GLU A 335 -15.87 -14.03 -7.80
C GLU A 335 -14.66 -14.08 -8.75
N VAL A 336 -13.85 -13.00 -8.79
CA VAL A 336 -12.66 -12.93 -9.65
C VAL A 336 -11.60 -13.94 -9.24
N ALA A 337 -11.34 -14.09 -7.94
CA ALA A 337 -10.35 -15.03 -7.43
C ALA A 337 -10.75 -16.50 -7.69
N ASN A 338 -12.04 -16.81 -7.58
CA ASN A 338 -12.56 -18.15 -7.88
C ASN A 338 -12.41 -18.49 -9.37
N GLN A 339 -12.61 -17.56 -10.29
CA GLN A 339 -12.37 -17.81 -11.72
C GLN A 339 -10.91 -18.21 -11.97
N THR A 340 -9.96 -17.50 -11.37
CA THR A 340 -8.53 -17.88 -11.48
C THR A 340 -8.25 -19.23 -10.81
N LEU A 341 -8.86 -19.52 -9.67
CA LEU A 341 -8.72 -20.80 -8.98
C LEU A 341 -9.23 -21.95 -9.83
N GLU A 342 -10.36 -21.79 -10.51
CA GLU A 342 -10.91 -22.80 -11.43
C GLU A 342 -9.95 -23.08 -12.60
N GLU A 343 -9.38 -22.04 -13.21
CA GLU A 343 -8.35 -22.20 -14.26
C GLU A 343 -7.11 -22.93 -13.73
N VAL A 344 -6.67 -22.62 -12.50
CA VAL A 344 -5.54 -23.31 -11.85
C VAL A 344 -5.86 -24.77 -11.58
N ARG A 345 -7.05 -25.09 -11.04
CA ARG A 345 -7.51 -26.47 -10.81
C ARG A 345 -7.55 -27.27 -12.10
N HIS A 346 -8.08 -26.66 -13.16
CA HIS A 346 -8.13 -27.27 -14.48
C HIS A 346 -6.73 -27.58 -15.03
N ALA A 347 -5.83 -26.62 -14.96
CA ALA A 347 -4.44 -26.77 -15.42
C ALA A 347 -3.68 -27.88 -14.66
N ILE A 348 -3.89 -27.97 -13.34
CA ILE A 348 -3.31 -29.02 -12.49
C ILE A 348 -3.99 -30.38 -12.72
N GLY A 349 -5.25 -30.41 -13.20
CA GLY A 349 -6.04 -31.60 -13.40
C GLY A 349 -6.67 -32.14 -12.11
N VAL A 350 -7.09 -31.24 -11.19
CA VAL A 350 -7.78 -31.61 -9.94
C VAL A 350 -9.26 -31.23 -9.92
N ASP A 351 -9.79 -30.88 -11.06
CA ASP A 351 -11.22 -30.58 -11.31
C ASP A 351 -12.04 -31.82 -11.66
N TYR A 352 -11.93 -32.86 -10.83
CA TYR A 352 -12.48 -34.22 -11.09
C TYR A 352 -13.97 -34.27 -11.35
N PHE A 353 -14.73 -33.30 -10.93
CA PHE A 353 -16.20 -33.34 -10.97
C PHE A 353 -16.83 -32.23 -11.80
N GLY A 354 -16.04 -31.48 -12.58
CA GLY A 354 -16.49 -30.44 -13.50
C GLY A 354 -16.52 -29.06 -12.88
#